data_e02f33604de17ae099da531bb80351d1
#
_entry.id   e02f33604de17ae099da531bb80351d1
#
_cell.length_a   1.000
_cell.length_b   1.000
_cell.length_c   1.000
_cell.angle_alpha   90.00
_cell.angle_beta   90.00
_cell.angle_gamma   90.00
#
_symmetry.space_group_name_H-M   'P 1'
#
loop_
_entity.id
_entity.type
_entity.pdbx_description
1 polymer ?
#
loop_
_entity_poly.entity_id
_entity_poly.type
_entity_poly.pdbx_seq_one_letter_code
_entity_poly.pdbx_strand_id
1 'polypeptide(L)'
;MLDLTKKSLPNTIRIHGKDFSIYTDFRIWIKFIIEANKALLNGKGFDVAFLFKNDMPYRIDLKDLFEFANPKNPLPRSTRQTDDQVITLDYEIDSDLIYAAFMQQYGIDLIEVEELHWWKFLALLKGLNGTKLDDVMKWRNYKKDTRQNVDVYEELRDAWEIQRELSEQEKQELEEFSKQFEIGGDDSE
;
A
#
# COMPACT_ATOMS: atom_id res chain seq x y z
N MET A 1 0.45 5.43 -16.04
CA MET A 1 1.29 4.44 -16.76
C MET A 1 2.43 5.16 -17.46
N LEU A 2 3.63 4.58 -17.46
CA LEU A 2 4.76 5.11 -18.23
C LEU A 2 4.43 5.11 -19.73
N ASP A 3 4.73 6.22 -20.38
CA ASP A 3 4.63 6.35 -21.84
C ASP A 3 6.05 6.59 -22.38
N LEU A 4 6.63 5.55 -22.97
CA LEU A 4 8.01 5.59 -23.46
C LEU A 4 8.21 6.45 -24.71
N THR A 5 7.11 6.94 -25.30
CA THR A 5 7.17 7.91 -26.42
C THR A 5 7.39 9.35 -25.97
N LYS A 6 7.18 9.62 -24.67
CA LYS A 6 7.33 10.94 -24.06
C LYS A 6 8.66 11.10 -23.36
N LYS A 7 9.27 12.29 -23.49
CA LYS A 7 10.54 12.61 -22.82
C LYS A 7 10.39 12.93 -21.33
N SER A 8 9.18 13.24 -20.87
CA SER A 8 8.90 13.62 -19.48
C SER A 8 7.67 12.89 -18.96
N LEU A 9 7.67 12.62 -17.67
CA LEU A 9 6.53 12.10 -16.94
C LEU A 9 5.65 13.25 -16.44
N PRO A 10 4.35 12.97 -16.16
CA PRO A 10 3.46 13.98 -15.60
C PRO A 10 3.98 14.52 -14.27
N ASN A 11 3.98 15.84 -14.13
CA ASN A 11 4.29 16.55 -12.89
C ASN A 11 3.15 17.45 -12.43
N THR A 12 1.96 17.21 -12.99
CA THR A 12 0.71 17.90 -12.64
C THR A 12 -0.41 16.90 -12.44
N ILE A 13 -1.39 17.30 -11.64
CA ILE A 13 -2.68 16.60 -11.48
C ILE A 13 -3.78 17.57 -11.93
N ARG A 14 -4.76 17.04 -12.66
CA ARG A 14 -5.95 17.80 -13.06
C ARG A 14 -7.05 17.61 -12.01
N ILE A 15 -7.45 18.71 -11.37
CA ILE A 15 -8.50 18.76 -10.36
C ILE A 15 -9.51 19.83 -10.80
N HIS A 16 -10.78 19.46 -10.91
CA HIS A 16 -11.86 20.35 -11.39
C HIS A 16 -11.51 21.12 -12.69
N GLY A 17 -10.84 20.44 -13.63
CA GLY A 17 -10.47 21.01 -14.93
C GLY A 17 -9.23 21.91 -14.94
N LYS A 18 -8.61 22.19 -13.80
CA LYS A 18 -7.37 22.96 -13.66
C LYS A 18 -6.19 22.02 -13.33
N ASP A 19 -5.03 22.30 -13.93
CA ASP A 19 -3.80 21.54 -13.68
C ASP A 19 -3.02 22.17 -12.51
N PHE A 20 -2.64 21.34 -11.53
CA PHE A 20 -1.86 21.74 -10.36
C PHE A 20 -0.51 21.04 -10.36
N SER A 21 0.57 21.79 -10.15
CA SER A 21 1.92 21.25 -10.06
C SER A 21 2.13 20.50 -8.76
N ILE A 22 2.69 19.29 -8.86
CA ILE A 22 2.91 18.40 -7.70
C ILE A 22 4.37 17.99 -7.59
N TYR A 23 4.76 17.58 -6.39
CA TYR A 23 5.98 16.83 -6.18
C TYR A 23 5.79 15.40 -6.67
N THR A 24 6.77 14.88 -7.40
CA THR A 24 6.70 13.56 -8.02
C THR A 24 7.67 12.55 -7.45
N ASP A 25 8.51 12.94 -6.47
CA ASP A 25 9.42 12.04 -5.80
C ASP A 25 8.65 10.94 -5.05
N PHE A 26 9.14 9.71 -5.14
CA PHE A 26 8.47 8.54 -4.58
C PHE A 26 8.26 8.61 -3.06
N ARG A 27 9.16 9.26 -2.30
CA ARG A 27 9.07 9.39 -0.85
C ARG A 27 7.82 10.17 -0.42
N ILE A 28 7.47 11.20 -1.20
CA ILE A 28 6.28 12.02 -0.97
C ILE A 28 5.00 11.21 -1.21
N TRP A 29 4.99 10.36 -2.23
CA TRP A 29 3.85 9.52 -2.56
C TRP A 29 3.72 8.31 -1.63
N ILE A 30 4.82 7.74 -1.14
CA ILE A 30 4.80 6.76 -0.05
C ILE A 30 4.18 7.39 1.20
N LYS A 31 4.62 8.60 1.62
CA LYS A 31 4.01 9.32 2.74
C LYS A 31 2.51 9.51 2.54
N PHE A 32 2.07 9.92 1.34
CA PHE A 32 0.66 10.08 1.03
C PHE A 32 -0.13 8.78 1.25
N ILE A 33 0.39 7.63 0.78
CA ILE A 33 -0.29 6.34 0.92
C ILE A 33 -0.38 5.93 2.40
N ILE A 34 0.70 6.10 3.16
CA ILE A 34 0.73 5.79 4.60
C ILE A 34 -0.29 6.65 5.36
N GLU A 35 -0.30 7.96 5.14
CA GLU A 35 -1.24 8.88 5.79
C GLU A 35 -2.70 8.60 5.37
N ALA A 36 -2.94 8.28 4.10
CA ALA A 36 -4.26 7.93 3.61
C ALA A 36 -4.78 6.63 4.26
N ASN A 37 -3.93 5.61 4.39
CA ASN A 37 -4.29 4.35 5.05
C ASN A 37 -4.61 4.58 6.55
N LYS A 38 -3.77 5.34 7.26
CA LYS A 38 -4.01 5.71 8.67
C LYS A 38 -5.30 6.52 8.83
N ALA A 39 -5.57 7.44 7.92
CA ALA A 39 -6.79 8.25 7.93
C ALA A 39 -8.05 7.39 7.69
N LEU A 40 -7.97 6.42 6.79
CA LEU A 40 -9.06 5.49 6.51
C LEU A 40 -9.40 4.64 7.75
N LEU A 41 -8.38 4.10 8.43
CA LEU A 41 -8.54 3.30 9.64
C LEU A 41 -9.16 4.10 10.80
N ASN A 42 -8.75 5.36 10.94
CA ASN A 42 -9.19 6.22 12.07
C ASN A 42 -10.43 7.07 11.75
N GLY A 43 -10.96 7.00 10.53
CA GLY A 43 -12.08 7.84 10.10
C GLY A 43 -11.79 9.35 10.13
N LYS A 44 -10.51 9.76 10.08
CA LYS A 44 -10.07 11.16 10.19
C LYS A 44 -9.54 11.67 8.84
N GLY A 45 -9.73 12.96 8.59
CA GLY A 45 -9.05 13.62 7.48
C GLY A 45 -7.55 13.77 7.75
N PHE A 46 -6.77 13.95 6.68
CA PHE A 46 -5.33 14.25 6.76
C PHE A 46 -4.96 15.36 5.79
N ASP A 47 -3.82 16.00 6.07
CA ASP A 47 -3.32 17.08 5.22
C ASP A 47 -2.63 16.51 3.98
N VAL A 48 -2.93 17.06 2.81
CA VAL A 48 -2.35 16.70 1.52
C VAL A 48 -1.57 17.85 0.88
N ALA A 49 -1.40 18.97 1.57
CA ALA A 49 -0.74 20.16 1.05
C ALA A 49 0.71 19.88 0.61
N PHE A 50 1.39 18.94 1.27
CA PHE A 50 2.76 18.55 0.95
C PHE A 50 2.93 17.93 -0.44
N LEU A 51 1.84 17.54 -1.11
CA LEU A 51 1.87 17.04 -2.48
C LEU A 51 2.05 18.17 -3.52
N PHE A 52 1.65 19.40 -3.20
CA PHE A 52 1.58 20.52 -4.14
C PHE A 52 2.80 21.42 -4.04
N LYS A 53 3.31 21.89 -5.20
CA LYS A 53 4.51 22.75 -5.26
C LYS A 53 4.21 24.22 -4.96
N ASN A 54 3.09 24.71 -5.49
CA ASN A 54 2.72 26.14 -5.45
C ASN A 54 1.27 26.25 -4.95
N ASP A 55 0.35 26.45 -5.88
CA ASP A 55 -1.05 26.57 -5.57
C ASP A 55 -1.67 25.22 -5.24
N MET A 56 -2.48 25.18 -4.19
CA MET A 56 -3.29 24.03 -3.81
C MET A 56 -4.75 24.29 -4.20
N PRO A 57 -5.49 23.29 -4.70
CA PRO A 57 -6.93 23.45 -4.96
C PRO A 57 -7.69 23.72 -3.65
N TYR A 58 -8.69 24.59 -3.71
CA TYR A 58 -9.56 24.87 -2.56
C TYR A 58 -10.32 23.61 -2.06
N ARG A 59 -10.65 22.72 -2.98
CA ARG A 59 -11.30 21.42 -2.69
C ARG A 59 -10.59 20.32 -3.47
N ILE A 60 -10.26 19.26 -2.77
CA ILE A 60 -9.57 18.10 -3.34
C ILE A 60 -10.47 16.89 -3.20
N ASP A 61 -10.68 16.17 -4.29
CA ASP A 61 -11.21 14.82 -4.24
C ASP A 61 -10.03 13.84 -4.13
N LEU A 62 -9.97 13.06 -3.07
CA LEU A 62 -8.91 12.05 -2.88
C LEU A 62 -8.81 11.08 -4.07
N LYS A 63 -9.90 10.87 -4.80
CA LYS A 63 -9.90 10.06 -6.03
C LYS A 63 -8.90 10.57 -7.06
N ASP A 64 -8.80 11.89 -7.25
CA ASP A 64 -7.87 12.46 -8.22
C ASP A 64 -6.41 12.19 -7.82
N LEU A 65 -6.11 12.25 -6.52
CA LEU A 65 -4.80 11.91 -5.96
C LEU A 65 -4.51 10.41 -6.11
N PHE A 66 -5.48 9.55 -5.82
CA PHE A 66 -5.32 8.10 -5.99
C PHE A 66 -5.18 7.68 -7.46
N GLU A 67 -5.77 8.40 -8.41
CA GLU A 67 -5.55 8.14 -9.84
C GLU A 67 -4.09 8.39 -10.26
N PHE A 68 -3.43 9.38 -9.67
CA PHE A 68 -1.99 9.59 -9.88
C PHE A 68 -1.14 8.59 -9.10
N ALA A 69 -1.51 8.31 -7.84
CA ALA A 69 -0.81 7.34 -6.99
C ALA A 69 -0.84 5.93 -7.59
N ASN A 70 -1.97 5.54 -8.21
CA ASN A 70 -2.19 4.23 -8.80
C ASN A 70 -2.49 4.34 -10.31
N PRO A 71 -1.49 4.66 -11.14
CA PRO A 71 -1.72 4.81 -12.57
C PRO A 71 -2.23 3.51 -13.17
N LYS A 72 -3.36 3.59 -13.88
CA LYS A 72 -4.00 2.42 -14.50
C LYS A 72 -3.01 1.69 -15.41
N ASN A 73 -2.77 0.42 -15.12
CA ASN A 73 -2.05 -0.47 -16.00
C ASN A 73 -3.06 -1.50 -16.56
N PRO A 74 -3.24 -1.57 -17.90
CA PRO A 74 -4.19 -2.50 -18.49
C PRO A 74 -3.80 -3.98 -18.32
N LEU A 75 -2.57 -4.27 -17.89
CA LEU A 75 -2.03 -5.63 -17.72
C LEU A 75 -1.22 -5.75 -16.43
N PRO A 76 -1.21 -6.93 -15.77
CA PRO A 76 -2.10 -8.08 -16.01
C PRO A 76 -3.51 -7.80 -15.54
N ARG A 77 -4.50 -8.36 -16.21
CA ARG A 77 -5.88 -8.38 -15.72
C ARG A 77 -6.05 -9.57 -14.79
N SER A 78 -6.24 -9.32 -13.50
CA SER A 78 -6.64 -10.39 -12.59
C SER A 78 -8.06 -10.83 -12.92
N THR A 79 -8.21 -12.11 -13.26
CA THR A 79 -9.53 -12.75 -13.40
C THR A 79 -10.01 -13.36 -12.09
N ARG A 80 -9.15 -13.35 -11.06
CA ARG A 80 -9.48 -13.84 -9.72
C ARG A 80 -9.82 -12.64 -8.84
N GLN A 81 -10.89 -12.76 -8.07
CA GLN A 81 -11.12 -11.85 -6.94
C GLN A 81 -9.91 -12.01 -6.00
N THR A 82 -9.11 -10.96 -5.90
CA THR A 82 -8.14 -10.83 -4.81
C THR A 82 -8.96 -10.73 -3.53
N ASP A 83 -8.55 -11.47 -2.52
CA ASP A 83 -9.11 -11.31 -1.19
C ASP A 83 -8.69 -9.91 -0.73
N ASP A 84 -9.63 -8.97 -0.69
CA ASP A 84 -9.34 -7.56 -0.36
C ASP A 84 -8.81 -7.39 1.09
N GLN A 85 -8.79 -8.49 1.85
CA GLN A 85 -8.30 -8.52 3.23
C GLN A 85 -6.79 -8.80 3.35
N VAL A 86 -6.14 -9.32 2.29
CA VAL A 86 -4.71 -9.66 2.34
C VAL A 86 -3.85 -8.47 1.97
N ILE A 87 -3.11 -7.94 2.94
CA ILE A 87 -2.10 -6.90 2.70
C ILE A 87 -0.84 -7.56 2.13
N THR A 88 -0.63 -7.42 0.83
CA THR A 88 0.51 -8.01 0.12
C THR A 88 1.80 -7.23 0.34
N LEU A 89 1.70 -5.91 0.43
CA LEU A 89 2.82 -4.98 0.57
C LEU A 89 2.39 -3.79 1.44
N ASP A 90 3.23 -3.45 2.41
CA ASP A 90 3.11 -2.24 3.21
C ASP A 90 4.41 -1.42 3.14
N TYR A 91 4.32 -0.12 2.83
CA TYR A 91 5.51 0.72 2.64
C TYR A 91 6.23 1.06 3.94
N GLU A 92 5.58 0.95 5.09
CA GLU A 92 6.18 1.20 6.41
C GLU A 92 6.83 -0.08 6.94
N ILE A 93 6.08 -1.18 6.96
CA ILE A 93 6.55 -2.47 7.48
C ILE A 93 7.62 -3.11 6.59
N ASP A 94 7.46 -3.02 5.27
CA ASP A 94 8.37 -3.66 4.30
C ASP A 94 9.50 -2.73 3.81
N SER A 95 9.70 -1.58 4.45
CA SER A 95 10.68 -0.57 4.01
C SER A 95 12.09 -1.14 3.79
N ASP A 96 12.58 -1.97 4.70
CA ASP A 96 13.90 -2.60 4.61
C ASP A 96 13.98 -3.61 3.45
N LEU A 97 12.90 -4.37 3.23
CA LEU A 97 12.82 -5.33 2.13
C LEU A 97 12.76 -4.61 0.77
N ILE A 98 12.05 -3.49 0.69
CA ILE A 98 11.99 -2.64 -0.50
C ILE A 98 13.38 -2.09 -0.81
N TYR A 99 14.03 -1.50 0.19
CA TYR A 99 15.39 -0.96 0.06
C TYR A 99 16.36 -2.03 -0.43
N ALA A 100 16.43 -3.18 0.25
CA ALA A 100 17.32 -4.29 -0.09
C ALA A 100 17.06 -4.83 -1.51
N ALA A 101 15.79 -4.92 -1.92
CA ALA A 101 15.42 -5.40 -3.24
C ALA A 101 15.85 -4.43 -4.36
N PHE A 102 15.71 -3.11 -4.15
CA PHE A 102 16.19 -2.10 -5.10
C PHE A 102 17.71 -2.09 -5.22
N MET A 103 18.42 -2.20 -4.09
CA MET A 103 19.88 -2.33 -4.09
C MET A 103 20.32 -3.60 -4.81
N GLN A 104 19.70 -4.74 -4.51
CA GLN A 104 20.07 -6.03 -5.10
C GLN A 104 19.85 -6.08 -6.60
N GLN A 105 18.69 -5.61 -7.09
CA GLN A 105 18.30 -5.80 -8.48
C GLN A 105 18.74 -4.65 -9.38
N TYR A 106 18.75 -3.42 -8.88
CA TYR A 106 18.98 -2.22 -9.69
C TYR A 106 20.22 -1.43 -9.29
N GLY A 107 20.84 -1.72 -8.14
CA GLY A 107 21.92 -0.91 -7.59
C GLY A 107 21.47 0.52 -7.22
N ILE A 108 20.18 0.71 -6.97
CA ILE A 108 19.62 2.01 -6.61
C ILE A 108 19.55 2.10 -5.10
N ASP A 109 20.31 3.07 -4.53
CA ASP A 109 20.16 3.47 -3.14
C ASP A 109 18.97 4.42 -3.00
N LEU A 110 17.87 3.90 -2.42
CA LEU A 110 16.63 4.67 -2.23
C LEU A 110 16.76 5.79 -1.19
N ILE A 111 17.82 5.78 -0.37
CA ILE A 111 18.09 6.84 0.60
C ILE A 111 18.88 7.97 -0.07
N GLU A 112 19.90 7.63 -0.87
CA GLU A 112 20.83 8.59 -1.45
C GLU A 112 20.39 9.11 -2.82
N VAL A 113 19.49 8.41 -3.54
CA VAL A 113 19.01 8.89 -4.86
C VAL A 113 18.40 10.28 -4.74
N GLU A 114 18.89 11.24 -5.54
CA GLU A 114 18.46 12.66 -5.49
C GLU A 114 16.95 12.77 -5.74
N GLU A 115 16.46 12.20 -6.84
CA GLU A 115 15.04 12.20 -7.22
C GLU A 115 14.69 10.91 -7.99
N LEU A 116 13.63 10.24 -7.58
CA LEU A 116 13.05 9.14 -8.33
C LEU A 116 11.55 9.37 -8.47
N HIS A 117 11.10 9.66 -9.68
CA HIS A 117 9.69 9.89 -9.97
C HIS A 117 8.83 8.69 -9.53
N TRP A 118 7.70 8.95 -8.87
CA TRP A 118 6.79 7.95 -8.33
C TRP A 118 6.44 6.82 -9.32
N TRP A 119 6.11 7.17 -10.57
CA TRP A 119 5.78 6.16 -11.58
C TRP A 119 6.97 5.30 -12.02
N LYS A 120 8.20 5.84 -11.97
CA LYS A 120 9.41 5.05 -12.19
C LYS A 120 9.62 4.09 -11.02
N PHE A 121 9.50 4.59 -9.79
CA PHE A 121 9.58 3.75 -8.60
C PHE A 121 8.57 2.59 -8.66
N LEU A 122 7.29 2.86 -8.97
CA LEU A 122 6.28 1.80 -9.12
C LEU A 122 6.60 0.80 -10.22
N ALA A 123 7.16 1.25 -11.34
CA ALA A 123 7.55 0.35 -12.44
C ALA A 123 8.70 -0.56 -12.02
N LEU A 124 9.70 -0.02 -11.33
CA LEU A 124 10.82 -0.80 -10.78
C LEU A 124 10.34 -1.77 -9.70
N LEU A 125 9.51 -1.32 -8.77
CA LEU A 125 8.93 -2.15 -7.72
C LEU A 125 8.15 -3.34 -8.29
N LYS A 126 7.34 -3.12 -9.32
CA LYS A 126 6.60 -4.19 -10.01
C LYS A 126 7.49 -5.11 -10.84
N GLY A 127 8.67 -4.65 -11.21
CA GLY A 127 9.66 -5.43 -11.97
C GLY A 127 10.59 -6.27 -11.10
N LEU A 128 10.50 -6.18 -9.76
CA LEU A 128 11.32 -6.98 -8.86
C LEU A 128 11.03 -8.46 -9.03
N ASN A 129 12.10 -9.24 -9.08
CA ASN A 129 12.00 -10.69 -9.22
C ASN A 129 13.20 -11.38 -8.55
N GLY A 130 12.97 -12.48 -7.83
CA GLY A 130 14.02 -13.23 -7.14
C GLY A 130 14.65 -12.46 -5.99
N THR A 131 13.93 -11.54 -5.39
CA THR A 131 14.32 -10.82 -4.17
C THR A 131 13.54 -11.34 -2.97
N LYS A 132 14.04 -11.09 -1.75
CA LYS A 132 13.30 -11.47 -0.54
C LYS A 132 11.91 -10.83 -0.47
N LEU A 133 11.78 -9.58 -0.92
CA LEU A 133 10.49 -8.91 -1.01
C LEU A 133 9.51 -9.66 -1.93
N ASP A 134 9.97 -10.07 -3.11
CA ASP A 134 9.17 -10.84 -4.07
C ASP A 134 8.68 -12.17 -3.47
N ASP A 135 9.55 -12.86 -2.72
CA ASP A 135 9.18 -14.08 -2.02
C ASP A 135 8.15 -13.84 -0.92
N VAL A 136 8.33 -12.80 -0.08
CA VAL A 136 7.40 -12.43 0.99
C VAL A 136 6.03 -12.07 0.42
N MET A 137 5.99 -11.29 -0.68
CA MET A 137 4.73 -10.95 -1.34
C MET A 137 4.02 -12.21 -1.89
N LYS A 138 4.75 -13.18 -2.41
CA LYS A 138 4.21 -14.47 -2.85
C LYS A 138 3.65 -15.28 -1.69
N TRP A 139 4.37 -15.35 -0.57
CA TRP A 139 3.91 -16.08 0.62
C TRP A 139 2.62 -15.48 1.18
N ARG A 140 2.54 -14.17 1.33
CA ARG A 140 1.31 -13.47 1.78
C ARG A 140 0.11 -13.77 0.87
N ASN A 141 0.32 -13.90 -0.43
CA ASN A 141 -0.74 -14.22 -1.40
C ASN A 141 -0.98 -15.72 -1.56
N TYR A 142 -0.27 -16.58 -0.83
CA TYR A 142 -0.41 -18.02 -0.96
C TYR A 142 -1.80 -18.47 -0.50
N LYS A 143 -2.44 -19.30 -1.32
CA LYS A 143 -3.70 -19.98 -0.99
C LYS A 143 -3.44 -21.47 -0.89
N LYS A 144 -3.76 -22.04 0.27
CA LYS A 144 -3.54 -23.47 0.54
C LYS A 144 -4.21 -24.36 -0.51
N ASP A 145 -3.46 -25.34 -1.02
CA ASP A 145 -4.04 -26.46 -1.75
C ASP A 145 -4.56 -27.51 -0.72
N THR A 146 -5.89 -27.66 -0.64
CA THR A 146 -6.57 -28.57 0.30
C THR A 146 -6.17 -30.04 0.16
N ARG A 147 -5.34 -30.40 -0.83
CA ARG A 147 -4.87 -31.76 -1.08
C ARG A 147 -3.57 -32.12 -0.36
N GLN A 148 -2.92 -31.15 0.31
CA GLN A 148 -1.63 -31.36 0.99
C GLN A 148 -1.82 -31.30 2.51
N ASN A 149 -1.26 -32.30 3.22
CA ASN A 149 -1.36 -32.42 4.68
C ASN A 149 -0.37 -31.51 5.45
N VAL A 150 0.78 -31.21 4.86
CA VAL A 150 1.78 -30.29 5.41
C VAL A 150 2.13 -29.27 4.33
N ASP A 151 1.97 -28.02 4.64
CA ASP A 151 2.17 -26.94 3.70
C ASP A 151 3.14 -25.89 4.28
N VAL A 152 4.42 -26.02 3.93
CA VAL A 152 5.48 -25.09 4.33
C VAL A 152 5.15 -23.64 3.91
N TYR A 153 4.43 -23.46 2.81
CA TYR A 153 4.01 -22.13 2.36
C TYR A 153 2.92 -21.51 3.24
N GLU A 154 2.11 -22.34 3.90
CA GLU A 154 1.13 -21.86 4.90
C GLU A 154 1.86 -21.32 6.14
N GLU A 155 2.86 -22.04 6.64
CA GLU A 155 3.70 -21.57 7.75
C GLU A 155 4.43 -20.27 7.40
N LEU A 156 4.96 -20.16 6.17
CA LEU A 156 5.61 -18.94 5.69
C LEU A 156 4.62 -17.78 5.54
N ARG A 157 3.40 -18.04 5.04
CA ARG A 157 2.34 -17.03 4.98
C ARG A 157 2.04 -16.49 6.37
N ASP A 158 1.79 -17.38 7.33
CA ASP A 158 1.43 -17.01 8.70
C ASP A 158 2.58 -16.25 9.41
N ALA A 159 3.83 -16.65 9.13
CA ALA A 159 5.01 -15.97 9.68
C ALA A 159 5.22 -14.55 9.11
N TRP A 160 4.75 -14.28 7.89
CA TRP A 160 4.95 -13.00 7.19
C TRP A 160 3.66 -12.20 7.00
N GLU A 161 2.54 -12.68 7.54
CA GLU A 161 1.27 -11.98 7.46
C GLU A 161 1.35 -10.62 8.15
N ILE A 162 0.90 -9.60 7.44
CA ILE A 162 0.69 -8.27 8.03
C ILE A 162 -0.69 -8.29 8.68
N GLN A 163 -0.73 -8.24 10.00
CA GLN A 163 -1.98 -8.13 10.72
C GLN A 163 -2.60 -6.75 10.43
N ARG A 164 -3.83 -6.79 9.93
CA ARG A 164 -4.59 -5.58 9.71
C ARG A 164 -4.88 -4.92 11.06
N GLU A 165 -4.51 -3.67 11.22
CA GLU A 165 -4.99 -2.87 12.34
C GLU A 165 -6.52 -2.71 12.25
N LEU A 166 -7.20 -3.01 13.33
CA LEU A 166 -8.63 -2.80 13.42
C LEU A 166 -8.94 -1.30 13.47
N SER A 167 -9.97 -0.88 12.76
CA SER A 167 -10.49 0.48 12.88
C SER A 167 -11.02 0.74 14.30
N GLU A 168 -11.13 2.00 14.69
CA GLU A 168 -11.68 2.36 16.02
C GLU A 168 -13.10 1.82 16.22
N GLN A 169 -13.89 1.72 15.15
CA GLN A 169 -15.23 1.12 15.20
C GLN A 169 -15.16 -0.38 15.46
N GLU A 170 -14.29 -1.11 14.73
CA GLU A 170 -14.09 -2.55 14.92
C GLU A 170 -13.53 -2.87 16.32
N LYS A 171 -12.64 -2.02 16.84
CA LYS A 171 -12.14 -2.16 18.23
C LYS A 171 -13.26 -1.99 19.26
N GLN A 172 -14.13 -1.00 19.06
CA GLN A 172 -15.29 -0.76 19.95
C GLN A 172 -16.28 -1.94 19.89
N GLU A 173 -16.61 -2.42 18.70
CA GLU A 173 -17.49 -3.61 18.53
C GLU A 173 -16.90 -4.86 19.19
N LEU A 174 -15.58 -5.07 19.06
CA LEU A 174 -14.89 -6.18 19.69
C LEU A 174 -14.89 -6.05 21.23
N GLU A 175 -14.68 -4.85 21.74
CA GLU A 175 -14.73 -4.56 23.17
C GLU A 175 -16.14 -4.73 23.75
N GLU A 176 -17.17 -4.29 23.04
CA GLU A 176 -18.57 -4.51 23.45
C GLU A 176 -18.93 -5.99 23.41
N PHE A 177 -18.47 -6.72 22.39
CA PHE A 177 -18.68 -8.15 22.29
C PHE A 177 -17.98 -8.91 23.44
N SER A 178 -16.73 -8.57 23.77
CA SER A 178 -16.01 -9.22 24.88
C SER A 178 -16.68 -8.97 26.24
N LYS A 179 -17.20 -7.76 26.48
CA LYS A 179 -17.95 -7.44 27.70
C LYS A 179 -19.23 -8.28 27.86
N GLN A 180 -19.89 -8.65 26.75
CA GLN A 180 -21.09 -9.52 26.81
C GLN A 180 -20.75 -10.94 27.25
N PHE A 181 -19.55 -11.44 26.98
CA PHE A 181 -19.10 -12.76 27.39
C PHE A 181 -18.56 -12.81 28.82
N GLU A 182 -18.00 -11.70 29.33
CA GLU A 182 -17.52 -11.62 30.72
C GLU A 182 -18.67 -11.57 31.73
N ILE A 183 -19.85 -11.06 31.33
CA ILE A 183 -21.05 -10.99 32.20
C ILE A 183 -21.77 -12.36 32.33
N GLY A 184 -21.46 -13.34 31.46
CA GLY A 184 -22.12 -14.66 31.45
C GLY A 184 -21.42 -15.76 32.25
N GLY A 185 -20.38 -15.46 33.01
CA GLY A 185 -19.50 -16.46 33.66
C GLY A 185 -19.62 -16.61 35.18
N ASP A 186 -20.56 -15.94 35.85
CA ASP A 186 -20.65 -16.00 37.31
C ASP A 186 -22.10 -16.27 37.78
N ASP A 187 -22.62 -17.49 37.49
CA ASP A 187 -23.76 -18.05 38.18
C ASP A 187 -23.76 -19.59 38.07
N SER A 188 -22.87 -20.23 38.83
CA SER A 188 -23.10 -21.64 39.26
C SER A 188 -22.29 -21.95 40.52
N GLU A 189 -22.86 -21.67 41.66
CA GLU A 189 -22.71 -22.47 42.87
C GLU A 189 -23.89 -23.40 43.04
#